data_4714a5953c447f3d7d8cca314bef8957
#
_entry.id   4714a5953c447f3d7d8cca314bef8957
#
_cell.length_a   1.000
_cell.length_b   1.000
_cell.length_c   1.000
_cell.angle_alpha   90.00
_cell.angle_beta   90.00
_cell.angle_gamma   90.00
#
_symmetry.space_group_name_H-M   'P 1'
#
loop_
_entity.id
_entity.type
_entity.pdbx_description
1 polymer ?
#
loop_
_entity_poly.entity_id
_entity_poly.type
_entity_poly.pdbx_seq_one_letter_code
_entity_poly.pdbx_strand_id
1 'polypeptide(L)'
;LYYFTLKHYLTLNTNDKRGNVAISLYYTARRKKSLSPQEISAVKEIVQRHSVNEHIEKYLTTGDGINWESFNFTLNAKIGNVFRKGIVFSGSTKLPDSNEEATWIGVQHWCQCLSEIRAALTHCEWHVSVDDRGIPWDAEAKAYDPTR
;
A
#
# COMPACT_ATOMS: atom_id res chain seq x y z
N LEU A 1 8.35 -28.45 6.63
CA LEU A 1 8.49 -27.25 5.81
C LEU A 1 7.97 -26.03 6.57
N TYR A 2 8.85 -25.14 6.89
CA TYR A 2 8.53 -23.93 7.61
C TYR A 2 8.15 -22.83 6.61
N TYR A 3 6.87 -22.45 6.62
CA TYR A 3 6.41 -21.33 5.80
C TYR A 3 6.56 -20.04 6.60
N PHE A 4 7.49 -19.22 6.16
CA PHE A 4 7.71 -17.89 6.74
C PHE A 4 6.73 -16.91 6.12
N THR A 5 5.61 -16.68 6.79
CA THR A 5 4.56 -15.79 6.30
C THR A 5 4.93 -14.33 6.49
N LEU A 6 4.26 -13.44 5.74
CA LEU A 6 4.40 -12.01 5.92
C LEU A 6 4.09 -11.59 7.38
N LYS A 7 3.10 -12.21 8.00
CA LYS A 7 2.77 -11.92 9.40
C LYS A 7 3.93 -12.23 10.33
N HIS A 8 4.62 -13.35 10.14
CA HIS A 8 5.82 -13.69 10.91
C HIS A 8 6.94 -12.68 10.67
N TYR A 9 7.17 -12.31 9.42
CA TYR A 9 8.15 -11.29 9.04
C TYR A 9 7.88 -9.97 9.78
N LEU A 10 6.64 -9.51 9.77
CA LEU A 10 6.24 -8.27 10.42
C LEU A 10 6.44 -8.35 11.95
N THR A 11 6.06 -9.47 12.56
CA THR A 11 6.24 -9.68 13.99
C THR A 11 7.71 -9.60 14.39
N LEU A 12 8.59 -10.25 13.65
CA LEU A 12 10.03 -10.24 13.92
C LEU A 12 10.62 -8.84 13.78
N ASN A 13 10.21 -8.08 12.76
CA ASN A 13 10.77 -6.76 12.50
C ASN A 13 10.21 -5.67 13.43
N THR A 14 8.97 -5.79 13.90
CA THR A 14 8.40 -4.86 14.86
C THR A 14 8.94 -5.08 16.28
N ASN A 15 9.33 -6.31 16.61
CA ASN A 15 9.92 -6.64 17.90
C ASN A 15 11.42 -6.35 17.98
N ASP A 16 12.06 -6.11 16.83
CA ASP A 16 13.47 -5.74 16.81
C ASP A 16 13.62 -4.25 17.12
N LYS A 17 13.93 -3.95 18.39
CA LYS A 17 14.11 -2.59 18.85
C LYS A 17 15.44 -1.95 18.43
N ARG A 18 16.23 -2.65 17.61
CA ARG A 18 17.52 -2.14 17.13
C ARG A 18 17.34 -1.23 15.93
N GLY A 19 17.04 0.02 16.20
CA GLY A 19 16.95 1.04 15.18
C GLY A 19 15.55 1.18 14.58
N ASN A 20 15.26 2.39 14.19
CA ASN A 20 14.01 2.81 13.59
C ASN A 20 13.92 2.37 12.14
N VAL A 21 13.92 1.06 11.86
CA VAL A 21 13.72 0.58 10.49
C VAL A 21 12.23 0.64 10.20
N ALA A 22 11.82 1.67 9.48
CA ALA A 22 10.45 1.80 9.01
C ALA A 22 10.13 0.67 8.03
N ILE A 23 9.01 0.00 8.25
CA ILE A 23 8.47 -1.00 7.31
C ILE A 23 7.48 -0.29 6.41
N SER A 24 7.67 -0.40 5.10
CA SER A 24 6.83 0.28 4.12
C SER A 24 6.21 -0.68 3.13
N LEU A 25 5.03 -0.30 2.68
CA LEU A 25 4.33 -0.95 1.59
C LEU A 25 4.68 -0.22 0.29
N TYR A 26 5.10 -0.96 -0.74
CA TYR A 26 5.47 -0.44 -2.05
C TYR A 26 4.52 -0.99 -3.11
N TYR A 27 4.17 -0.16 -4.08
CA TYR A 27 3.24 -0.56 -5.13
C TYR A 27 3.55 0.17 -6.43
N THR A 28 3.43 -0.57 -7.54
CA THR A 28 3.56 -0.04 -8.90
C THR A 28 2.57 -0.73 -9.83
N ALA A 29 2.07 0.03 -10.79
CA ALA A 29 1.30 -0.51 -11.92
C ALA A 29 1.89 0.04 -13.22
N ARG A 30 2.08 -0.83 -14.19
CA ARG A 30 2.70 -0.49 -15.49
C ARG A 30 1.78 -0.85 -16.64
N ARG A 31 1.68 0.03 -17.60
CA ARG A 31 1.11 -0.21 -18.92
C ARG A 31 1.54 0.90 -19.87
N LYS A 32 1.48 0.66 -21.19
CA LYS A 32 1.92 1.65 -22.18
C LYS A 32 1.07 2.90 -22.21
N LYS A 33 -0.26 2.72 -22.08
CA LYS A 33 -1.21 3.82 -22.16
C LYS A 33 -1.36 4.51 -20.80
N SER A 34 -1.24 5.84 -20.78
CA SER A 34 -1.46 6.63 -19.56
C SER A 34 -2.91 6.50 -19.07
N LEU A 35 -3.13 6.80 -17.80
CA LEU A 35 -4.46 6.78 -17.22
C LEU A 35 -5.33 7.88 -17.82
N SER A 36 -6.58 7.55 -18.09
CA SER A 36 -7.59 8.52 -18.52
C SER A 36 -8.03 9.39 -17.33
N PRO A 37 -8.68 10.56 -17.59
CA PRO A 37 -9.27 11.37 -16.51
C PRO A 37 -10.25 10.57 -15.65
N GLN A 38 -11.02 9.67 -16.22
CA GLN A 38 -11.96 8.82 -15.49
C GLN A 38 -11.26 7.84 -14.57
N GLU A 39 -10.16 7.24 -15.04
CA GLU A 39 -9.34 6.34 -14.21
C GLU A 39 -8.68 7.11 -13.06
N ILE A 40 -8.16 8.31 -13.33
CA ILE A 40 -7.58 9.17 -12.30
C ILE A 40 -8.60 9.49 -11.23
N SER A 41 -9.82 9.89 -11.63
CA SER A 41 -10.91 10.18 -10.69
C SER A 41 -11.28 8.96 -9.86
N ALA A 42 -11.36 7.79 -10.49
CA ALA A 42 -11.68 6.54 -9.81
C ALA A 42 -10.64 6.20 -8.74
N VAL A 43 -9.35 6.33 -9.05
CA VAL A 43 -8.29 6.08 -8.07
C VAL A 43 -8.39 7.05 -6.89
N LYS A 44 -8.56 8.34 -7.16
CA LYS A 44 -8.68 9.37 -6.10
C LYS A 44 -9.88 9.10 -5.19
N GLU A 45 -11.01 8.68 -5.75
CA GLU A 45 -12.20 8.33 -4.97
C GLU A 45 -11.94 7.11 -4.08
N ILE A 46 -11.31 6.06 -4.62
CA ILE A 46 -10.95 4.87 -3.85
C ILE A 46 -10.04 5.23 -2.67
N VAL A 47 -8.99 6.00 -2.94
CA VAL A 47 -8.06 6.43 -1.88
C VAL A 47 -8.79 7.24 -0.81
N GLN A 48 -9.70 8.13 -1.21
CA GLN A 48 -10.47 8.93 -0.26
C GLN A 48 -11.37 8.07 0.62
N ARG A 49 -12.02 7.05 0.07
CA ARG A 49 -12.86 6.12 0.85
C ARG A 49 -12.05 5.31 1.86
N HIS A 50 -10.77 5.08 1.59
CA HIS A 50 -9.85 4.38 2.50
C HIS A 50 -9.02 5.33 3.37
N SER A 51 -9.33 6.62 3.37
CA SER A 51 -8.61 7.63 4.14
C SER A 51 -8.58 7.30 5.62
N VAL A 52 -7.43 7.52 6.23
CA VAL A 52 -7.21 7.34 7.68
C VAL A 52 -6.95 8.67 8.38
N ASN A 53 -7.33 9.79 7.76
CA ASN A 53 -7.04 11.13 8.28
C ASN A 53 -7.60 11.36 9.68
N GLU A 54 -8.80 10.88 9.99
CA GLU A 54 -9.39 10.99 11.32
C GLU A 54 -8.57 10.22 12.37
N HIS A 55 -8.06 9.05 11.99
CA HIS A 55 -7.20 8.26 12.86
C HIS A 55 -5.85 8.94 13.10
N ILE A 56 -5.31 9.58 12.06
CA ILE A 56 -4.05 10.35 12.16
C ILE A 56 -4.23 11.49 13.15
N GLU A 57 -5.29 12.29 13.02
CA GLU A 57 -5.59 13.40 13.92
C GLU A 57 -5.76 12.94 15.37
N LYS A 58 -6.50 11.87 15.58
CA LYS A 58 -6.70 11.30 16.91
C LYS A 58 -5.39 10.90 17.56
N TYR A 59 -4.53 10.20 16.82
CA TYR A 59 -3.23 9.77 17.33
C TYR A 59 -2.33 10.98 17.68
N LEU A 60 -2.28 11.99 16.81
CA LEU A 60 -1.48 13.20 17.05
C LEU A 60 -2.00 14.02 18.23
N THR A 61 -3.31 13.99 18.47
CA THR A 61 -3.93 14.76 19.56
C THR A 61 -3.87 14.06 20.91
N THR A 62 -4.11 12.74 20.94
CA THR A 62 -4.25 11.96 22.17
C THR A 62 -3.06 11.05 22.48
N GLY A 63 -2.25 10.71 21.48
CA GLY A 63 -1.20 9.69 21.59
C GLY A 63 -1.73 8.27 21.62
N ASP A 64 -3.05 8.09 21.53
CA ASP A 64 -3.69 6.77 21.56
C ASP A 64 -4.04 6.27 20.16
N GLY A 65 -4.01 4.94 20.01
CA GLY A 65 -4.41 4.27 18.78
C GLY A 65 -3.22 3.91 17.89
N ILE A 66 -3.48 3.88 16.59
CA ILE A 66 -2.51 3.46 15.58
C ILE A 66 -1.91 4.67 14.89
N ASN A 67 -0.59 4.67 14.75
CA ASN A 67 0.16 5.76 14.11
C ASN A 67 0.13 5.66 12.58
N TRP A 68 -1.04 5.81 12.01
CA TRP A 68 -1.25 5.77 10.57
C TRP A 68 -0.50 6.89 9.84
N GLU A 69 -0.10 6.59 8.60
CA GLU A 69 0.33 7.61 7.64
C GLU A 69 -0.63 7.61 6.44
N SER A 70 -0.74 8.76 5.79
CA SER A 70 -1.58 8.90 4.60
C SER A 70 -1.03 8.07 3.44
N PHE A 71 -1.93 7.52 2.66
CA PHE A 71 -1.57 6.76 1.46
C PHE A 71 -0.92 7.70 0.43
N ASN A 72 0.32 7.41 0.10
CA ASN A 72 1.11 8.22 -0.83
C ASN A 72 1.16 7.57 -2.22
N PHE A 73 0.78 8.31 -3.26
CA PHE A 73 0.76 7.77 -4.61
C PHE A 73 0.98 8.86 -5.66
N THR A 74 1.50 8.42 -6.82
CA THR A 74 1.69 9.25 -8.01
C THR A 74 0.99 8.55 -9.18
N LEU A 75 0.28 9.34 -9.97
CA LEU A 75 -0.41 8.88 -11.18
C LEU A 75 0.29 9.42 -12.43
N ASN A 76 0.42 8.58 -13.48
CA ASN A 76 1.06 8.96 -14.73
C ASN A 76 2.39 9.67 -14.49
N ALA A 77 3.35 8.95 -13.87
CA ALA A 77 4.63 9.51 -13.50
C ALA A 77 5.35 10.16 -14.69
N LYS A 78 5.93 11.34 -14.45
CA LYS A 78 6.62 12.14 -15.47
C LYS A 78 8.06 12.40 -15.07
N ILE A 79 8.94 12.46 -16.07
CA ILE A 79 10.28 13.01 -15.92
C ILE A 79 10.24 14.40 -16.58
N GLY A 80 10.31 15.47 -15.78
CA GLY A 80 10.02 16.81 -16.25
C GLY A 80 8.56 16.92 -16.70
N ASN A 81 8.33 17.34 -17.96
CA ASN A 81 6.99 17.41 -18.55
C ASN A 81 6.62 16.19 -19.39
N VAL A 82 7.47 15.16 -19.40
CA VAL A 82 7.30 13.98 -20.24
C VAL A 82 6.80 12.81 -19.39
N PHE A 83 5.72 12.16 -19.86
CA PHE A 83 5.20 10.95 -19.24
C PHE A 83 6.29 9.87 -19.18
N ARG A 84 6.57 9.37 -17.96
CA ARG A 84 7.51 8.28 -17.76
C ARG A 84 6.87 6.99 -18.25
N LYS A 85 7.26 6.57 -19.44
CA LYS A 85 6.66 5.47 -20.16
C LYS A 85 6.54 4.21 -19.30
N GLY A 86 5.33 3.77 -19.15
CA GLY A 86 4.99 2.51 -18.50
C GLY A 86 4.52 2.61 -17.06
N ILE A 87 4.90 3.60 -16.28
CA ILE A 87 4.47 3.69 -14.87
C ILE A 87 3.25 4.60 -14.77
N VAL A 88 2.07 4.00 -14.58
CA VAL A 88 0.81 4.75 -14.49
C VAL A 88 0.37 4.98 -13.04
N PHE A 89 0.85 4.16 -12.11
CA PHE A 89 0.55 4.27 -10.69
C PHE A 89 1.75 3.78 -9.89
N SER A 90 2.16 4.53 -8.89
CA SER A 90 3.26 4.12 -8.01
C SER A 90 3.23 4.86 -6.70
N GLY A 91 3.84 4.27 -5.68
CA GLY A 91 4.03 4.93 -4.41
C GLY A 91 4.59 4.02 -3.34
N SER A 92 4.73 4.58 -2.17
CA SER A 92 5.07 3.86 -0.95
C SER A 92 4.41 4.52 0.24
N THR A 93 3.98 3.72 1.19
CA THR A 93 3.37 4.20 2.42
C THR A 93 4.00 3.47 3.60
N LYS A 94 4.51 4.24 4.55
CA LYS A 94 5.02 3.66 5.79
C LYS A 94 3.88 3.03 6.57
N LEU A 95 4.10 1.81 7.02
CA LEU A 95 3.11 1.07 7.82
C LEU A 95 3.15 1.52 9.28
N PRO A 96 2.00 1.51 9.97
CA PRO A 96 1.97 1.85 11.38
C PRO A 96 2.71 0.81 12.22
N ASP A 97 3.29 1.25 13.34
CA ASP A 97 4.11 0.40 14.21
C ASP A 97 3.94 0.72 15.70
N SER A 98 2.86 1.41 16.06
CA SER A 98 2.64 1.88 17.44
C SER A 98 2.36 0.76 18.44
N ASN A 99 1.94 -0.42 17.97
CA ASN A 99 1.76 -1.61 18.80
C ASN A 99 1.94 -2.87 17.96
N GLU A 100 1.91 -4.04 18.58
CA GLU A 100 2.20 -5.32 17.93
C GLU A 100 1.31 -5.64 16.72
N GLU A 101 0.04 -5.26 16.76
CA GLU A 101 -0.91 -5.56 15.68
C GLU A 101 -1.03 -4.42 14.66
N ALA A 102 -0.50 -3.24 14.97
CA ALA A 102 -0.68 -2.05 14.12
C ALA A 102 -0.19 -2.26 12.69
N THR A 103 0.99 -2.83 12.52
CA THR A 103 1.57 -3.07 11.20
C THR A 103 0.71 -4.02 10.38
N TRP A 104 0.23 -5.09 11.00
CA TRP A 104 -0.64 -6.05 10.33
C TRP A 104 -1.98 -5.43 9.91
N ILE A 105 -2.58 -4.64 10.80
CA ILE A 105 -3.81 -3.90 10.50
C ILE A 105 -3.58 -2.95 9.31
N GLY A 106 -2.44 -2.28 9.29
CA GLY A 106 -2.07 -1.38 8.19
C GLY A 106 -1.95 -2.10 6.85
N VAL A 107 -1.27 -3.25 6.83
CA VAL A 107 -1.14 -4.07 5.61
C VAL A 107 -2.51 -4.49 5.09
N GLN A 108 -3.38 -4.99 5.96
CA GLN A 108 -4.72 -5.43 5.56
C GLN A 108 -5.55 -4.27 4.98
N HIS A 109 -5.50 -3.12 5.64
CA HIS A 109 -6.23 -1.93 5.20
C HIS A 109 -5.80 -1.50 3.79
N TRP A 110 -4.48 -1.34 3.58
CA TRP A 110 -3.97 -0.87 2.30
C TRP A 110 -4.06 -1.93 1.20
N CYS A 111 -4.02 -3.21 1.54
CA CYS A 111 -4.28 -4.28 0.57
C CYS A 111 -5.71 -4.21 0.02
N GLN A 112 -6.68 -3.86 0.84
CA GLN A 112 -8.05 -3.62 0.37
C GLN A 112 -8.12 -2.43 -0.58
N CYS A 113 -7.48 -1.34 -0.23
CA CYS A 113 -7.39 -0.15 -1.08
C CYS A 113 -6.75 -0.49 -2.44
N LEU A 114 -5.59 -1.14 -2.42
CA LEU A 114 -4.85 -1.52 -3.64
C LEU A 114 -5.62 -2.52 -4.50
N SER A 115 -6.37 -3.42 -3.88
CA SER A 115 -7.22 -4.38 -4.62
C SER A 115 -8.30 -3.66 -5.43
N GLU A 116 -8.94 -2.65 -4.86
CA GLU A 116 -9.93 -1.83 -5.56
C GLU A 116 -9.28 -1.00 -6.68
N ILE A 117 -8.10 -0.42 -6.41
CA ILE A 117 -7.37 0.35 -7.43
C ILE A 117 -7.01 -0.56 -8.61
N ARG A 118 -6.53 -1.77 -8.34
CA ARG A 118 -6.22 -2.74 -9.40
C ARG A 118 -7.44 -3.08 -10.24
N ALA A 119 -8.60 -3.23 -9.62
CA ALA A 119 -9.84 -3.48 -10.35
C ALA A 119 -10.23 -2.31 -11.26
N ALA A 120 -9.92 -1.08 -10.85
CA ALA A 120 -10.21 0.12 -11.63
C ALA A 120 -9.22 0.36 -12.77
N LEU A 121 -8.00 -0.14 -12.66
CA LEU A 121 -6.93 0.05 -13.65
C LEU A 121 -6.66 -1.23 -14.42
N THR A 122 -7.33 -1.39 -15.57
CA THR A 122 -7.22 -2.59 -16.41
C THR A 122 -5.91 -2.64 -17.19
N HIS A 123 -5.51 -3.85 -17.56
CA HIS A 123 -4.35 -4.12 -18.44
C HIS A 123 -3.01 -3.63 -17.89
N CYS A 124 -2.88 -3.54 -16.55
CA CYS A 124 -1.63 -3.18 -15.92
C CYS A 124 -0.90 -4.42 -15.39
N GLU A 125 0.42 -4.34 -15.43
CA GLU A 125 1.28 -5.24 -14.69
C GLU A 125 1.51 -4.65 -13.30
N TRP A 126 1.15 -5.39 -12.25
CA TRP A 126 1.18 -4.92 -10.87
C TRP A 126 2.29 -5.55 -10.08
N HIS A 127 2.89 -4.76 -9.19
CA HIS A 127 3.80 -5.24 -8.16
C HIS A 127 3.46 -4.56 -6.85
N VAL A 128 3.20 -5.36 -5.82
CA VAL A 128 2.94 -4.88 -4.46
C VAL A 128 3.81 -5.69 -3.49
N SER A 129 4.50 -4.99 -2.59
CA SER A 129 5.39 -5.65 -1.63
C SER A 129 5.43 -4.90 -0.31
N VAL A 130 5.71 -5.63 0.77
CA VAL A 130 6.15 -5.05 2.06
C VAL A 130 7.66 -5.18 2.07
N ASP A 131 8.36 -4.04 2.06
CA ASP A 131 9.80 -3.98 1.80
C ASP A 131 10.13 -4.79 0.53
N ASP A 132 10.93 -5.85 0.61
CA ASP A 132 11.27 -6.69 -0.52
C ASP A 132 10.39 -7.96 -0.67
N ARG A 133 9.36 -8.11 0.17
CA ARG A 133 8.49 -9.29 0.14
C ARG A 133 7.22 -9.01 -0.65
N GLY A 134 7.07 -9.68 -1.80
CA GLY A 134 5.89 -9.56 -2.64
C GLY A 134 4.63 -10.06 -1.94
N ILE A 135 3.53 -9.33 -2.15
CA ILE A 135 2.20 -9.75 -1.72
C ILE A 135 1.49 -10.34 -2.93
N PRO A 136 1.10 -11.63 -2.90
CA PRO A 136 0.46 -12.25 -4.05
C PRO A 136 -0.95 -11.75 -4.28
N TRP A 137 -1.33 -11.74 -5.55
CA TRP A 137 -2.70 -11.46 -5.98
C TRP A 137 -3.48 -12.77 -6.02
N ASP A 138 -4.60 -12.81 -5.32
CA ASP A 138 -5.55 -13.92 -5.39
C ASP A 138 -6.59 -13.61 -6.48
N ALA A 139 -6.46 -14.25 -7.63
CA ALA A 139 -7.33 -14.02 -8.78
C ALA A 139 -8.78 -14.46 -8.53
N GLU A 140 -8.99 -15.46 -7.69
CA GLU A 140 -10.31 -15.93 -7.33
C GLU A 140 -11.03 -14.96 -6.40
N ALA A 141 -10.36 -14.53 -5.35
CA ALA A 141 -10.88 -13.55 -4.41
C ALA A 141 -10.85 -12.12 -4.96
N LYS A 142 -10.11 -11.87 -6.04
CA LYS A 142 -9.85 -10.55 -6.61
C LYS A 142 -9.30 -9.58 -5.56
N ALA A 143 -8.30 -10.04 -4.82
CA ALA A 143 -7.70 -9.30 -3.74
C ALA A 143 -6.24 -9.67 -3.53
N TYR A 144 -5.45 -8.71 -3.05
CA TYR A 144 -4.12 -9.00 -2.54
C TYR A 144 -4.24 -9.78 -1.24
N ASP A 145 -3.47 -10.86 -1.13
CA ASP A 145 -3.52 -11.75 0.01
C ASP A 145 -2.22 -11.68 0.82
N PRO A 146 -2.17 -10.89 1.89
CA PRO A 146 -0.97 -10.76 2.71
C PRO A 146 -0.74 -11.97 3.63
N THR A 147 -1.64 -12.96 3.61
CA THR A 147 -1.49 -14.16 4.45
C THR A 147 -0.60 -15.22 3.82
N ARG A 148 -0.24 -15.10 2.55
CA ARG A 148 0.60 -16.05 1.82
C ARG A 148 2.04 -15.59 1.69
#